data_c9199e42d787e1b2f271aaf63b4b0c7c
#
_entry.id   c9199e42d787e1b2f271aaf63b4b0c7c
#
_cell.length_a   1.000
_cell.length_b   1.000
_cell.length_c   1.000
_cell.angle_alpha   90.00
_cell.angle_beta   90.00
_cell.angle_gamma   90.00
#
_symmetry.space_group_name_H-M   'P 1'
#
loop_
_entity.id
_entity.type
_entity.pdbx_description
1 polymer ?
#
loop_
_entity_poly.entity_id
_entity_poly.type
_entity_poly.pdbx_seq_one_letter_code
_entity_poly.pdbx_strand_id
1 'polypeptide(L)'
;MLGNAAQYFVDRHLAEGRGDKIAFREAASPNRTLSYAELADKSNRVADAYRAQGIVREDRAACILLDEIEYPIIFWGSLKCGVVPIALNTLLATDVYDVILRDSRASILFVSHALLDVVMPALVGNSFVRKVVVVGGKAPVDTIPYETFMEGAKPIDAIETSADECAFWLYSSGSTGRPKGVRHVHGALKSTADTYGAQVLGIKENDTVYSAAKIFFAYGLGNAMTFPMSVGATTVLFSGRPTPEAVLDTIARENVTIFCGVPTLYAATVSHLETKGVPDHRLRLCISAGEALPAEIGNKWQALIGTEILDGVGSTEMLHIFLSNRPGHVRYGTSGSAVPGYELRCVDENGEEVAKGTGAVGELLVRGASAADGYWNQRDKSRATFEGEWTRTGDKYEIAENGLYVYCGRTDDMFKVSGIWLSPFEVEQALISHSAILEAAVVAATDDDGLEKPKAFVVLKNPSEPVEPNALKEFVKDKIGKWKYPRWIEVVEDLPKTATGKIQRFKLRDPA
;
A
#
# COMPACT_ATOMS: atom_id res chain seq x y z
N MET A 1 -11.25 -24.28 -12.03
CA MET A 1 -10.08 -23.73 -11.31
C MET A 1 -9.67 -22.42 -11.97
N LEU A 2 -9.21 -21.44 -11.22
CA LEU A 2 -8.67 -20.21 -11.81
C LEU A 2 -7.39 -20.58 -12.58
N GLY A 3 -7.35 -20.29 -13.86
CA GLY A 3 -6.13 -20.34 -14.66
C GLY A 3 -5.42 -18.99 -14.62
N ASN A 4 -5.15 -18.39 -15.76
CA ASN A 4 -4.53 -17.07 -15.85
C ASN A 4 -5.44 -15.99 -15.24
N ALA A 5 -4.93 -15.21 -14.28
CA ALA A 5 -5.72 -14.17 -13.60
C ALA A 5 -6.27 -13.13 -14.58
N ALA A 6 -5.57 -12.83 -15.69
CA ALA A 6 -6.06 -11.88 -16.68
C ALA A 6 -7.37 -12.34 -17.35
N GLN A 7 -7.61 -13.64 -17.49
CA GLN A 7 -8.89 -14.15 -18.00
C GLN A 7 -10.05 -13.77 -17.07
N TYR A 8 -9.84 -13.85 -15.75
CA TYR A 8 -10.86 -13.49 -14.77
C TYR A 8 -11.06 -11.97 -14.66
N PHE A 9 -10.00 -11.19 -14.62
CA PHE A 9 -10.10 -9.74 -14.38
C PHE A 9 -10.34 -8.93 -15.66
N VAL A 10 -9.97 -9.45 -16.84
CA VAL A 10 -10.06 -8.72 -18.12
C VAL A 10 -11.04 -9.40 -19.07
N ASP A 11 -10.72 -10.62 -19.54
CA ASP A 11 -11.38 -11.21 -20.70
C ASP A 11 -12.83 -11.59 -20.41
N ARG A 12 -13.13 -12.03 -19.18
CA ARG A 12 -14.47 -12.38 -18.72
C ARG A 12 -15.50 -11.29 -18.99
N HIS A 13 -15.10 -10.01 -18.87
CA HIS A 13 -16.03 -8.89 -19.02
C HIS A 13 -16.62 -8.77 -20.45
N LEU A 14 -15.91 -9.26 -21.46
CA LEU A 14 -16.40 -9.29 -22.83
C LEU A 14 -17.56 -10.30 -22.95
N ALA A 15 -17.35 -11.50 -22.42
CA ALA A 15 -18.37 -12.54 -22.42
C ALA A 15 -19.60 -12.16 -21.58
N GLU A 16 -19.43 -11.37 -20.55
CA GLU A 16 -20.49 -10.89 -19.66
C GLU A 16 -21.13 -9.56 -20.12
N GLY A 17 -20.81 -9.08 -21.33
CA GLY A 17 -21.47 -7.92 -21.95
C GLY A 17 -21.00 -6.55 -21.42
N ARG A 18 -19.85 -6.48 -20.74
CA ARG A 18 -19.29 -5.23 -20.20
C ARG A 18 -18.16 -4.64 -21.08
N GLY A 19 -18.01 -5.10 -22.32
CA GLY A 19 -16.92 -4.65 -23.20
C GLY A 19 -16.85 -3.14 -23.37
N ASP A 20 -17.96 -2.47 -23.59
CA ASP A 20 -18.02 -1.02 -23.82
C ASP A 20 -17.95 -0.19 -22.52
N LYS A 21 -18.00 -0.83 -21.36
CA LYS A 21 -17.92 -0.13 -20.09
C LYS A 21 -16.51 0.37 -19.82
N ILE A 22 -16.39 1.58 -19.30
CA ILE A 22 -15.09 2.17 -18.92
C ILE A 22 -14.55 1.44 -17.70
N ALA A 23 -13.39 0.80 -17.86
CA ALA A 23 -12.63 0.18 -16.78
C ALA A 23 -11.76 1.22 -16.07
N PHE A 24 -11.09 2.08 -16.84
CA PHE A 24 -10.18 3.10 -16.30
C PHE A 24 -10.42 4.47 -16.96
N ARG A 25 -10.24 5.52 -16.15
CA ARG A 25 -10.29 6.92 -16.56
C ARG A 25 -9.14 7.68 -15.89
N GLU A 26 -8.45 8.53 -16.61
CA GLU A 26 -7.40 9.39 -16.05
C GLU A 26 -7.97 10.69 -15.50
N ALA A 27 -7.69 11.00 -14.24
CA ALA A 27 -8.16 12.22 -13.60
C ALA A 27 -7.56 13.49 -14.22
N ALA A 28 -6.29 13.45 -14.65
CA ALA A 28 -5.61 14.58 -15.28
C ALA A 28 -6.06 14.83 -16.73
N SER A 29 -6.58 13.81 -17.40
CA SER A 29 -7.04 13.83 -18.79
C SER A 29 -8.37 13.10 -18.91
N PRO A 30 -9.50 13.68 -18.51
CA PRO A 30 -10.78 12.98 -18.37
C PRO A 30 -11.29 12.31 -19.65
N ASN A 31 -10.84 12.78 -20.82
CA ASN A 31 -11.15 12.19 -22.12
C ASN A 31 -10.30 10.94 -22.42
N ARG A 32 -9.25 10.69 -21.63
CA ARG A 32 -8.38 9.53 -21.77
C ARG A 32 -8.96 8.39 -20.92
N THR A 33 -9.70 7.53 -21.59
CA THR A 33 -10.40 6.40 -20.97
C THR A 33 -9.99 5.08 -21.63
N LEU A 34 -10.22 3.98 -20.93
CA LEU A 34 -9.96 2.64 -21.39
C LEU A 34 -11.17 1.76 -21.04
N SER A 35 -11.89 1.27 -22.05
CA SER A 35 -12.98 0.32 -21.85
C SER A 35 -12.44 -1.09 -21.56
N TYR A 36 -13.30 -1.99 -21.06
CA TYR A 36 -12.90 -3.40 -20.85
C TYR A 36 -12.52 -4.09 -22.16
N ALA A 37 -13.17 -3.77 -23.28
CA ALA A 37 -12.82 -4.31 -24.60
C ALA A 37 -11.47 -3.79 -25.09
N GLU A 38 -11.21 -2.50 -24.94
CA GLU A 38 -9.91 -1.91 -25.29
C GLU A 38 -8.77 -2.46 -24.41
N LEU A 39 -9.03 -2.66 -23.10
CA LEU A 39 -8.06 -3.28 -22.20
C LEU A 39 -7.75 -4.71 -22.63
N ALA A 40 -8.78 -5.50 -22.98
CA ALA A 40 -8.60 -6.87 -23.46
C ALA A 40 -7.77 -6.92 -24.75
N ASP A 41 -8.13 -6.12 -25.77
CA ASP A 41 -7.40 -6.07 -27.04
C ASP A 41 -5.94 -5.60 -26.82
N LYS A 42 -5.74 -4.48 -26.14
CA LYS A 42 -4.40 -3.93 -25.93
C LYS A 42 -3.51 -4.85 -25.09
N SER A 43 -4.04 -5.47 -24.03
CA SER A 43 -3.25 -6.44 -23.24
C SER A 43 -2.94 -7.73 -24.03
N ASN A 44 -3.81 -8.18 -24.91
CA ASN A 44 -3.52 -9.28 -25.84
C ASN A 44 -2.39 -8.93 -26.81
N ARG A 45 -2.31 -7.67 -27.27
CA ARG A 45 -1.22 -7.19 -28.15
C ARG A 45 0.09 -7.03 -27.40
N VAL A 46 0.08 -6.60 -26.15
CA VAL A 46 1.30 -6.56 -25.31
C VAL A 46 1.96 -7.93 -25.26
N ALA A 47 1.18 -9.00 -25.15
CA ALA A 47 1.70 -10.38 -25.12
C ALA A 47 2.45 -10.75 -26.42
N ASP A 48 2.00 -10.32 -27.59
CA ASP A 48 2.69 -10.53 -28.86
C ASP A 48 3.91 -9.60 -28.99
N ALA A 49 3.80 -8.35 -28.55
CA ALA A 49 4.89 -7.38 -28.54
C ALA A 49 6.10 -7.88 -27.70
N TYR A 50 5.87 -8.54 -26.58
CA TYR A 50 6.94 -9.19 -25.80
C TYR A 50 7.71 -10.23 -26.63
N ARG A 51 6.98 -11.07 -27.37
CA ARG A 51 7.61 -12.09 -28.24
C ARG A 51 8.48 -11.44 -29.32
N ALA A 52 8.03 -10.34 -29.92
CA ALA A 52 8.81 -9.59 -30.92
C ALA A 52 10.12 -9.03 -30.33
N GLN A 53 10.18 -8.77 -29.02
CA GLN A 53 11.37 -8.32 -28.31
C GLN A 53 12.23 -9.48 -27.77
N GLY A 54 11.85 -10.74 -28.01
CA GLY A 54 12.54 -11.92 -27.49
C GLY A 54 12.38 -12.10 -25.98
N ILE A 55 11.29 -11.59 -25.42
CA ILE A 55 10.88 -11.76 -24.02
C ILE A 55 9.95 -12.97 -23.96
N VAL A 56 10.22 -13.90 -23.07
CA VAL A 56 9.53 -15.18 -22.97
C VAL A 56 8.90 -15.38 -21.59
N ARG A 57 8.10 -16.45 -21.46
CA ARG A 57 7.50 -16.85 -20.18
C ARG A 57 8.55 -16.92 -19.06
N GLU A 58 8.19 -16.46 -17.86
CA GLU A 58 9.04 -16.34 -16.66
C GLU A 58 10.14 -15.26 -16.74
N ASP A 59 10.34 -14.61 -17.90
CA ASP A 59 11.09 -13.36 -17.92
C ASP A 59 10.41 -12.33 -17.03
N ARG A 60 11.18 -11.44 -16.43
CA ARG A 60 10.68 -10.38 -15.56
C ARG A 60 10.67 -9.06 -16.28
N ALA A 61 9.54 -8.33 -16.16
CA ALA A 61 9.34 -7.00 -16.68
C ALA A 61 9.27 -5.99 -15.53
N ALA A 62 10.30 -5.17 -15.35
CA ALA A 62 10.24 -4.09 -14.37
C ALA A 62 9.28 -2.99 -14.87
N CYS A 63 8.36 -2.55 -14.02
CA CYS A 63 7.37 -1.52 -14.31
C CYS A 63 7.54 -0.33 -13.36
N ILE A 64 8.20 0.73 -13.83
CA ILE A 64 8.36 2.02 -13.13
C ILE A 64 7.45 3.02 -13.83
N LEU A 65 6.16 2.85 -13.61
CA LEU A 65 5.09 3.53 -14.34
C LEU A 65 4.22 4.36 -13.39
N LEU A 66 3.83 5.53 -13.86
CA LEU A 66 2.79 6.34 -13.23
C LEU A 66 1.42 5.67 -13.39
N ASP A 67 0.45 6.05 -12.55
CA ASP A 67 -0.92 5.52 -12.64
C ASP A 67 -1.65 6.15 -13.84
N GLU A 68 -1.40 5.59 -15.01
CA GLU A 68 -1.96 5.91 -16.32
C GLU A 68 -2.49 4.65 -16.99
N ILE A 69 -3.28 4.78 -18.06
CA ILE A 69 -3.96 3.62 -18.69
C ILE A 69 -3.00 2.57 -19.27
N GLU A 70 -1.76 2.90 -19.54
CA GLU A 70 -0.74 1.94 -19.98
C GLU A 70 -0.36 0.96 -18.86
N TYR A 71 -0.46 1.37 -17.59
CA TYR A 71 -0.12 0.50 -16.47
C TYR A 71 -0.93 -0.79 -16.46
N PRO A 72 -2.28 -0.76 -16.38
CA PRO A 72 -3.09 -1.99 -16.43
C PRO A 72 -2.92 -2.75 -17.75
N ILE A 73 -2.71 -2.08 -18.89
CA ILE A 73 -2.47 -2.75 -20.18
C ILE A 73 -1.20 -3.60 -20.11
N ILE A 74 -0.09 -3.03 -19.64
CA ILE A 74 1.20 -3.72 -19.54
C ILE A 74 1.14 -4.81 -18.48
N PHE A 75 0.56 -4.53 -17.30
CA PHE A 75 0.45 -5.51 -16.22
C PHE A 75 -0.32 -6.76 -16.66
N TRP A 76 -1.54 -6.59 -17.18
CA TRP A 76 -2.36 -7.72 -17.60
C TRP A 76 -1.81 -8.41 -18.86
N GLY A 77 -1.22 -7.66 -19.78
CA GLY A 77 -0.55 -8.22 -20.95
C GLY A 77 0.66 -9.08 -20.59
N SER A 78 1.40 -8.69 -19.53
CA SER A 78 2.48 -9.51 -18.99
C SER A 78 1.96 -10.85 -18.47
N LEU A 79 0.91 -10.83 -17.64
CA LEU A 79 0.30 -12.05 -17.13
C LEU A 79 -0.25 -12.95 -18.24
N LYS A 80 -0.82 -12.36 -19.31
CA LYS A 80 -1.37 -13.11 -20.44
C LYS A 80 -0.33 -13.96 -21.17
N CYS A 81 0.92 -13.53 -21.22
CA CYS A 81 2.00 -14.31 -21.84
C CYS A 81 2.96 -14.99 -20.85
N GLY A 82 2.65 -14.94 -19.54
CA GLY A 82 3.46 -15.54 -18.48
C GLY A 82 4.76 -14.79 -18.19
N VAL A 83 4.89 -13.55 -18.66
CA VAL A 83 5.93 -12.63 -18.22
C VAL A 83 5.54 -12.11 -16.84
N VAL A 84 6.50 -12.02 -15.94
CA VAL A 84 6.28 -11.63 -14.54
C VAL A 84 6.49 -10.12 -14.37
N PRO A 85 5.43 -9.28 -14.31
CA PRO A 85 5.60 -7.85 -14.05
C PRO A 85 6.04 -7.63 -12.61
N ILE A 86 6.98 -6.71 -12.43
CA ILE A 86 7.49 -6.25 -11.15
C ILE A 86 7.04 -4.80 -10.99
N ALA A 87 6.03 -4.58 -10.16
CA ALA A 87 5.51 -3.25 -9.89
C ALA A 87 6.46 -2.51 -8.93
N LEU A 88 7.05 -1.42 -9.39
CA LEU A 88 8.07 -0.68 -8.66
C LEU A 88 7.61 0.73 -8.30
N ASN A 89 7.94 1.13 -7.08
CA ASN A 89 7.64 2.46 -6.57
C ASN A 89 8.33 3.54 -7.41
N THR A 90 7.57 4.53 -7.87
CA THR A 90 8.01 5.63 -8.73
C THR A 90 8.74 6.76 -8.01
N LEU A 91 8.86 6.68 -6.67
CA LEU A 91 9.47 7.71 -5.83
C LEU A 91 10.81 7.27 -5.21
N LEU A 92 11.41 6.20 -5.74
CA LEU A 92 12.69 5.71 -5.24
C LEU A 92 13.86 6.52 -5.84
N ALA A 93 14.97 6.53 -5.12
CA ALA A 93 16.22 7.11 -5.61
C ALA A 93 16.92 6.15 -6.59
N THR A 94 17.82 6.69 -7.41
CA THR A 94 18.54 5.98 -8.46
C THR A 94 19.30 4.74 -7.95
N ASP A 95 19.98 4.85 -6.81
CA ASP A 95 20.73 3.77 -6.18
C ASP A 95 19.83 2.61 -5.75
N VAL A 96 18.62 2.91 -5.30
CA VAL A 96 17.63 1.88 -4.94
C VAL A 96 17.11 1.17 -6.19
N TYR A 97 16.87 1.91 -7.28
CA TYR A 97 16.52 1.29 -8.57
C TYR A 97 17.65 0.37 -9.09
N ASP A 98 18.91 0.79 -9.00
CA ASP A 98 20.05 -0.06 -9.40
C ASP A 98 20.03 -1.39 -8.62
N VAL A 99 19.87 -1.33 -7.29
CA VAL A 99 19.77 -2.53 -6.44
C VAL A 99 18.62 -3.43 -6.88
N ILE A 100 17.41 -2.88 -7.08
CA ILE A 100 16.23 -3.66 -7.43
C ILE A 100 16.35 -4.26 -8.83
N LEU A 101 16.82 -3.51 -9.82
CA LEU A 101 16.94 -3.98 -11.19
C LEU A 101 18.00 -5.09 -11.32
N ARG A 102 19.08 -5.04 -10.53
CA ARG A 102 20.07 -6.14 -10.46
C ARG A 102 19.53 -7.35 -9.70
N ASP A 103 18.86 -7.14 -8.58
CA ASP A 103 18.28 -8.22 -7.78
C ASP A 103 17.19 -8.97 -8.55
N SER A 104 16.26 -8.25 -9.15
CA SER A 104 15.15 -8.83 -9.91
C SER A 104 15.57 -9.51 -11.20
N ARG A 105 16.71 -9.12 -11.77
CA ARG A 105 17.18 -9.58 -13.08
C ARG A 105 16.11 -9.40 -14.18
N ALA A 106 15.40 -8.28 -14.14
CA ALA A 106 14.39 -7.96 -15.14
C ALA A 106 15.03 -7.87 -16.53
N SER A 107 14.42 -8.51 -17.53
CA SER A 107 14.91 -8.55 -18.92
C SER A 107 14.48 -7.33 -19.71
N ILE A 108 13.35 -6.73 -19.33
CA ILE A 108 12.77 -5.54 -19.94
C ILE A 108 12.30 -4.58 -18.86
N LEU A 109 12.44 -3.28 -19.12
CA LEU A 109 11.98 -2.20 -18.27
C LEU A 109 10.95 -1.35 -19.00
N PHE A 110 9.79 -1.14 -18.39
CA PHE A 110 8.84 -0.10 -18.77
C PHE A 110 8.99 1.07 -17.81
N VAL A 111 9.16 2.27 -18.37
CA VAL A 111 9.36 3.48 -17.56
C VAL A 111 8.55 4.64 -18.12
N SER A 112 7.83 5.36 -17.26
CA SER A 112 7.17 6.62 -17.66
C SER A 112 8.22 7.69 -17.98
N HIS A 113 8.02 8.42 -19.06
CA HIS A 113 8.95 9.46 -19.54
C HIS A 113 9.36 10.44 -18.43
N ALA A 114 8.43 10.84 -17.57
CA ALA A 114 8.69 11.76 -16.47
C ALA A 114 9.70 11.23 -15.42
N LEU A 115 10.03 9.94 -15.45
CA LEU A 115 10.92 9.29 -14.49
C LEU A 115 12.31 8.95 -15.08
N LEU A 116 12.54 9.26 -16.34
CA LEU A 116 13.78 8.88 -17.05
C LEU A 116 15.04 9.41 -16.35
N ASP A 117 15.04 10.65 -15.90
CA ASP A 117 16.22 11.28 -15.28
C ASP A 117 16.69 10.56 -14.02
N VAL A 118 15.76 9.93 -13.29
CA VAL A 118 16.06 9.19 -12.06
C VAL A 118 16.36 7.71 -12.36
N VAL A 119 15.70 7.13 -13.37
CA VAL A 119 15.77 5.68 -13.64
C VAL A 119 16.91 5.32 -14.59
N MET A 120 17.16 6.09 -15.63
CA MET A 120 18.20 5.75 -16.62
C MET A 120 19.62 5.61 -16.04
N PRO A 121 20.05 6.46 -15.08
CA PRO A 121 21.37 6.28 -14.47
C PRO A 121 21.51 4.95 -13.71
N ALA A 122 20.42 4.35 -13.20
CA ALA A 122 20.44 3.04 -12.54
C ALA A 122 20.73 1.87 -13.49
N LEU A 123 20.67 2.10 -14.81
CA LEU A 123 20.98 1.08 -15.82
C LEU A 123 22.49 1.01 -16.16
N VAL A 124 23.29 1.96 -15.70
CA VAL A 124 24.73 1.96 -15.98
C VAL A 124 25.38 0.68 -15.42
N GLY A 125 25.97 -0.12 -16.31
CA GLY A 125 26.57 -1.41 -15.95
C GLY A 125 25.56 -2.50 -15.54
N ASN A 126 24.27 -2.32 -15.77
CA ASN A 126 23.27 -3.38 -15.62
C ASN A 126 23.29 -4.29 -16.85
N SER A 127 23.55 -5.60 -16.63
CA SER A 127 23.62 -6.60 -17.70
C SER A 127 22.32 -7.38 -17.91
N PHE A 128 21.31 -7.17 -17.07
CA PHE A 128 20.04 -7.92 -17.12
C PHE A 128 19.00 -7.23 -18.00
N VAL A 129 18.81 -5.92 -17.83
CA VAL A 129 17.84 -5.15 -18.62
C VAL A 129 18.35 -5.01 -20.06
N ARG A 130 17.71 -5.76 -20.96
CA ARG A 130 18.09 -5.80 -22.38
C ARG A 130 17.30 -4.80 -23.23
N LYS A 131 16.12 -4.39 -22.77
CA LYS A 131 15.20 -3.49 -23.45
C LYS A 131 14.60 -2.49 -22.48
N VAL A 132 14.50 -1.25 -22.92
CA VAL A 132 13.83 -0.18 -22.18
C VAL A 132 12.71 0.37 -23.05
N VAL A 133 11.47 0.30 -22.56
CA VAL A 133 10.28 0.83 -23.22
C VAL A 133 9.84 2.08 -22.46
N VAL A 134 9.75 3.21 -23.18
CA VAL A 134 9.36 4.50 -22.61
C VAL A 134 7.89 4.76 -22.88
N VAL A 135 7.13 5.01 -21.82
CA VAL A 135 5.69 5.31 -21.86
C VAL A 135 5.48 6.82 -21.72
N GLY A 136 4.77 7.38 -22.68
CA GLY A 136 4.50 8.82 -22.74
C GLY A 136 5.74 9.67 -23.07
N GLY A 137 5.59 10.67 -23.89
CA GLY A 137 6.67 11.58 -24.25
C GLY A 137 7.73 11.01 -25.19
N LYS A 138 8.84 11.73 -25.38
CA LYS A 138 9.90 11.39 -26.33
C LYS A 138 10.86 10.36 -25.72
N ALA A 139 11.01 9.23 -26.39
CA ALA A 139 11.98 8.20 -26.00
C ALA A 139 13.42 8.63 -26.34
N PRO A 140 14.40 8.47 -25.42
CA PRO A 140 15.82 8.65 -25.69
C PRO A 140 16.34 7.68 -26.77
N VAL A 141 17.51 7.98 -27.31
CA VAL A 141 18.23 7.06 -28.20
C VAL A 141 18.51 5.76 -27.46
N ASP A 142 18.47 4.63 -28.16
CA ASP A 142 18.62 3.28 -27.61
C ASP A 142 17.50 2.78 -26.69
N THR A 143 16.37 3.51 -26.66
CA THR A 143 15.14 3.05 -25.99
C THR A 143 14.01 2.88 -27.01
N ILE A 144 12.94 2.19 -26.62
CA ILE A 144 11.81 1.87 -27.50
C ILE A 144 10.62 2.75 -27.07
N PRO A 145 10.04 3.62 -27.92
CA PRO A 145 8.76 4.23 -27.63
C PRO A 145 7.68 3.17 -27.43
N TYR A 146 6.75 3.39 -26.49
CA TYR A 146 5.66 2.43 -26.23
C TYR A 146 4.82 2.15 -27.48
N GLU A 147 4.58 3.17 -28.30
CA GLU A 147 3.84 3.02 -29.56
C GLU A 147 4.58 2.10 -30.53
N THR A 148 5.91 2.23 -30.63
CA THR A 148 6.76 1.33 -31.44
C THR A 148 6.80 -0.10 -30.86
N PHE A 149 6.83 -0.23 -29.52
CA PHE A 149 6.72 -1.53 -28.88
C PHE A 149 5.42 -2.26 -29.25
N MET A 150 4.31 -1.51 -29.37
CA MET A 150 2.99 -2.02 -29.72
C MET A 150 2.74 -2.13 -31.23
N GLU A 151 3.62 -1.57 -32.08
CA GLU A 151 3.44 -1.50 -33.53
C GLU A 151 3.42 -2.88 -34.15
N GLY A 152 2.37 -3.16 -34.96
CA GLY A 152 2.21 -4.43 -35.65
C GLY A 152 1.86 -5.63 -34.78
N ALA A 153 1.83 -5.45 -33.45
CA ALA A 153 1.46 -6.51 -32.52
C ALA A 153 0.01 -7.00 -32.76
N LYS A 154 -0.17 -8.30 -32.78
CA LYS A 154 -1.46 -8.96 -32.97
C LYS A 154 -2.02 -9.42 -31.63
N PRO A 155 -3.35 -9.38 -31.45
CA PRO A 155 -3.95 -9.92 -30.22
C PRO A 155 -3.73 -11.43 -30.18
N ILE A 156 -3.27 -11.93 -29.03
CA ILE A 156 -3.13 -13.36 -28.74
C ILE A 156 -3.83 -13.67 -27.42
N ASP A 157 -4.39 -14.87 -27.34
CA ASP A 157 -5.07 -15.30 -26.13
C ASP A 157 -4.10 -15.52 -24.97
N ALA A 158 -4.61 -15.43 -23.76
CA ALA A 158 -3.82 -15.71 -22.56
C ALA A 158 -3.39 -17.17 -22.53
N ILE A 159 -2.12 -17.41 -22.18
CA ILE A 159 -1.60 -18.76 -21.99
C ILE A 159 -2.27 -19.46 -20.81
N GLU A 160 -2.28 -20.78 -20.84
CA GLU A 160 -2.68 -21.57 -19.68
C GLU A 160 -1.64 -21.43 -18.55
N THR A 161 -2.14 -21.19 -17.35
CA THR A 161 -1.35 -21.15 -16.11
C THR A 161 -2.10 -21.90 -15.01
N SER A 162 -1.36 -22.31 -13.97
CA SER A 162 -1.93 -22.73 -12.69
C SER A 162 -2.25 -21.51 -11.83
N ALA A 163 -3.18 -21.66 -10.90
CA ALA A 163 -3.43 -20.66 -9.85
C ALA A 163 -2.19 -20.42 -8.98
N ASP A 164 -1.34 -21.41 -8.85
CA ASP A 164 -0.14 -21.40 -8.01
C ASP A 164 1.12 -20.95 -8.77
N GLU A 165 1.01 -20.68 -10.07
CA GLU A 165 2.12 -20.15 -10.85
C GLU A 165 2.43 -18.70 -10.46
N CYS A 166 3.73 -18.35 -10.41
CA CYS A 166 4.18 -17.01 -10.11
C CYS A 166 3.64 -16.02 -11.14
N ALA A 167 2.85 -15.04 -10.69
CA ALA A 167 2.17 -14.09 -11.55
C ALA A 167 2.88 -12.74 -11.62
N PHE A 168 3.29 -12.19 -10.49
CA PHE A 168 3.91 -10.86 -10.38
C PHE A 168 4.70 -10.73 -9.09
N TRP A 169 5.54 -9.68 -9.03
CA TRP A 169 6.25 -9.33 -7.80
C TRP A 169 5.93 -7.92 -7.35
N LEU A 170 5.99 -7.73 -6.03
CA LEU A 170 6.05 -6.43 -5.40
C LEU A 170 7.35 -6.32 -4.61
N TYR A 171 7.94 -5.12 -4.56
CA TYR A 171 9.08 -4.87 -3.70
C TYR A 171 8.64 -4.17 -2.42
N SER A 172 9.02 -4.72 -1.27
CA SER A 172 8.83 -4.11 0.03
C SER A 172 10.16 -3.62 0.61
N SER A 173 10.12 -2.51 1.35
CA SER A 173 11.27 -2.06 2.16
C SER A 173 11.32 -2.90 3.43
N GLY A 174 12.38 -3.68 3.62
CA GLY A 174 12.62 -4.38 4.88
C GLY A 174 13.06 -3.44 6.00
N SER A 175 12.88 -3.85 7.26
CA SER A 175 13.44 -3.17 8.44
C SER A 175 14.96 -2.96 8.37
N THR A 176 15.65 -3.78 7.58
CA THR A 176 17.10 -3.69 7.31
C THR A 176 17.48 -2.75 6.17
N GLY A 177 16.52 -2.01 5.58
CA GLY A 177 16.74 -1.06 4.49
C GLY A 177 16.91 -1.68 3.09
N ARG A 178 17.21 -2.97 2.96
CA ARG A 178 17.33 -3.63 1.64
C ARG A 178 15.96 -4.01 1.08
N PRO A 179 15.66 -3.66 -0.19
CA PRO A 179 14.41 -4.08 -0.85
C PRO A 179 14.29 -5.60 -0.91
N LYS A 180 13.06 -6.11 -0.78
CA LYS A 180 12.73 -7.54 -0.86
C LYS A 180 11.71 -7.75 -1.98
N GLY A 181 12.02 -8.60 -2.96
CA GLY A 181 11.08 -9.04 -3.99
C GLY A 181 10.12 -10.08 -3.43
N VAL A 182 8.86 -9.72 -3.27
CA VAL A 182 7.77 -10.59 -2.77
C VAL A 182 7.07 -11.21 -3.96
N ARG A 183 7.07 -12.54 -4.06
CA ARG A 183 6.50 -13.28 -5.20
C ARG A 183 5.06 -13.66 -4.93
N HIS A 184 4.17 -13.29 -5.84
CA HIS A 184 2.74 -13.61 -5.76
C HIS A 184 2.30 -14.51 -6.91
N VAL A 185 1.34 -15.37 -6.61
CA VAL A 185 0.74 -16.31 -7.56
C VAL A 185 -0.56 -15.76 -8.17
N HIS A 186 -1.01 -16.32 -9.30
CA HIS A 186 -2.25 -15.89 -9.96
C HIS A 186 -3.47 -15.94 -9.03
N GLY A 187 -3.59 -16.98 -8.20
CA GLY A 187 -4.70 -17.17 -7.28
C GLY A 187 -4.83 -16.09 -6.20
N ALA A 188 -3.70 -15.49 -5.80
CA ALA A 188 -3.69 -14.48 -4.74
C ALA A 188 -4.50 -13.22 -5.10
N LEU A 189 -4.49 -12.80 -6.37
CA LEU A 189 -5.27 -11.65 -6.85
C LEU A 189 -6.79 -11.86 -6.66
N LYS A 190 -7.28 -13.03 -7.05
CA LYS A 190 -8.71 -13.37 -6.89
C LYS A 190 -9.07 -13.55 -5.42
N SER A 191 -8.20 -14.17 -4.63
CA SER A 191 -8.44 -14.36 -3.20
C SER A 191 -8.72 -13.04 -2.48
N THR A 192 -7.89 -12.00 -2.70
CA THR A 192 -8.12 -10.68 -2.08
C THR A 192 -9.38 -10.00 -2.58
N ALA A 193 -9.73 -10.14 -3.86
CA ALA A 193 -10.95 -9.59 -4.42
C ALA A 193 -12.22 -10.27 -3.86
N ASP A 194 -12.22 -11.60 -3.73
CA ASP A 194 -13.35 -12.38 -3.22
C ASP A 194 -13.55 -12.17 -1.69
N THR A 195 -12.49 -11.88 -0.95
CA THR A 195 -12.53 -11.70 0.49
C THR A 195 -12.75 -10.23 0.84
N TYR A 196 -11.72 -9.40 0.79
CA TYR A 196 -11.83 -8.00 1.18
C TYR A 196 -12.70 -7.18 0.23
N GLY A 197 -12.47 -7.28 -1.08
CA GLY A 197 -13.23 -6.52 -2.08
C GLY A 197 -14.72 -6.80 -2.03
N ALA A 198 -15.12 -8.08 -2.07
CA ALA A 198 -16.51 -8.48 -2.11
C ALA A 198 -17.19 -8.48 -0.73
N GLN A 199 -16.54 -9.07 0.31
CA GLN A 199 -17.20 -9.35 1.59
C GLN A 199 -17.06 -8.24 2.62
N VAL A 200 -16.05 -7.34 2.48
CA VAL A 200 -15.89 -6.19 3.38
C VAL A 200 -16.32 -4.91 2.69
N LEU A 201 -15.76 -4.58 1.53
CA LEU A 201 -16.10 -3.35 0.81
C LEU A 201 -17.48 -3.42 0.15
N GLY A 202 -17.97 -4.63 -0.17
CA GLY A 202 -19.20 -4.81 -0.93
C GLY A 202 -19.18 -3.99 -2.22
N ILE A 203 -18.03 -4.04 -2.93
CA ILE A 203 -17.84 -3.30 -4.17
C ILE A 203 -18.84 -3.78 -5.23
N LYS A 204 -19.35 -2.86 -6.03
CA LYS A 204 -20.39 -3.11 -7.02
C LYS A 204 -19.99 -2.60 -8.40
N GLU A 205 -20.60 -3.15 -9.42
CA GLU A 205 -20.37 -2.77 -10.81
C GLU A 205 -20.53 -1.26 -11.07
N ASN A 206 -21.49 -0.61 -10.40
CA ASN A 206 -21.75 0.83 -10.58
C ASN A 206 -20.88 1.74 -9.70
N ASP A 207 -19.90 1.20 -8.98
CA ASP A 207 -18.95 2.02 -8.22
C ASP A 207 -17.94 2.69 -9.13
N THR A 208 -17.52 3.89 -8.71
CA THR A 208 -16.35 4.58 -9.22
C THR A 208 -15.34 4.64 -8.09
N VAL A 209 -14.18 4.01 -8.29
CA VAL A 209 -13.15 3.90 -7.25
C VAL A 209 -11.99 4.84 -7.56
N TYR A 210 -11.54 5.56 -6.54
CA TYR A 210 -10.32 6.34 -6.57
C TYR A 210 -9.39 5.94 -5.44
N SER A 211 -8.18 5.51 -5.77
CA SER A 211 -7.13 5.22 -4.81
C SER A 211 -6.01 6.25 -4.89
N ALA A 212 -5.75 6.93 -3.78
CA ALA A 212 -4.58 7.80 -3.66
C ALA A 212 -3.28 6.98 -3.50
N ALA A 213 -3.38 5.74 -3.01
CA ALA A 213 -2.28 4.79 -3.01
C ALA A 213 -2.08 4.23 -4.43
N LYS A 214 -0.84 4.29 -4.91
CA LYS A 214 -0.47 3.94 -6.29
C LYS A 214 -0.55 2.44 -6.54
N ILE A 215 -0.77 2.04 -7.80
CA ILE A 215 -0.93 0.64 -8.23
C ILE A 215 0.30 -0.21 -7.90
N PHE A 216 1.49 0.36 -7.87
CA PHE A 216 2.70 -0.40 -7.53
C PHE A 216 2.78 -0.85 -6.06
N PHE A 217 1.88 -0.41 -5.18
CA PHE A 217 1.72 -0.95 -3.83
C PHE A 217 0.62 -2.02 -3.78
N ALA A 218 0.79 -3.01 -2.92
CA ALA A 218 -0.23 -4.04 -2.68
C ALA A 218 -1.61 -3.43 -2.42
N TYR A 219 -1.68 -2.41 -1.57
CA TYR A 219 -2.90 -1.68 -1.24
C TYR A 219 -3.52 -0.97 -2.47
N GLY A 220 -2.71 -0.29 -3.27
CA GLY A 220 -3.17 0.38 -4.49
C GLY A 220 -3.53 -0.62 -5.59
N LEU A 221 -2.79 -1.72 -5.74
CA LEU A 221 -3.06 -2.77 -6.73
C LEU A 221 -4.47 -3.37 -6.52
N GLY A 222 -4.83 -3.68 -5.27
CA GLY A 222 -6.18 -4.13 -4.95
C GLY A 222 -7.23 -3.09 -5.24
N ASN A 223 -7.10 -1.92 -4.63
CA ASN A 223 -8.11 -0.87 -4.66
C ASN A 223 -8.28 -0.19 -6.02
N ALA A 224 -7.21 0.04 -6.75
CA ALA A 224 -7.25 0.72 -8.06
C ALA A 224 -7.36 -0.24 -9.24
N MET A 225 -7.18 -1.55 -9.05
CA MET A 225 -7.16 -2.49 -10.17
C MET A 225 -8.00 -3.73 -9.91
N THR A 226 -7.59 -4.64 -9.02
CA THR A 226 -8.24 -5.95 -8.95
C THR A 226 -9.64 -5.92 -8.36
N PHE A 227 -9.93 -5.11 -7.36
CA PHE A 227 -11.26 -5.06 -6.76
C PHE A 227 -12.31 -4.43 -7.68
N PRO A 228 -12.09 -3.25 -8.28
CA PRO A 228 -13.01 -2.71 -9.29
C PRO A 228 -13.21 -3.67 -10.45
N MET A 229 -12.14 -4.24 -10.98
CA MET A 229 -12.20 -5.16 -12.10
C MET A 229 -12.89 -6.49 -11.75
N SER A 230 -12.86 -6.92 -10.48
CA SER A 230 -13.58 -8.16 -10.08
C SER A 230 -15.08 -8.07 -10.27
N VAL A 231 -15.66 -6.90 -10.32
CA VAL A 231 -17.10 -6.65 -10.49
C VAL A 231 -17.45 -5.85 -11.74
N GLY A 232 -16.46 -5.42 -12.53
CA GLY A 232 -16.67 -4.56 -13.70
C GLY A 232 -16.95 -3.10 -13.34
N ALA A 233 -16.43 -2.59 -12.22
CA ALA A 233 -16.50 -1.18 -11.82
C ALA A 233 -15.52 -0.31 -12.60
N THR A 234 -15.59 1.01 -12.41
CA THR A 234 -14.69 1.98 -13.01
C THR A 234 -13.66 2.46 -12.00
N THR A 235 -12.40 2.60 -12.41
CA THR A 235 -11.33 3.19 -11.61
C THR A 235 -10.91 4.53 -12.18
N VAL A 236 -10.71 5.52 -11.30
CA VAL A 236 -10.06 6.79 -11.62
C VAL A 236 -8.58 6.70 -11.29
N LEU A 237 -7.72 6.78 -12.31
CA LEU A 237 -6.28 6.80 -12.18
C LEU A 237 -5.79 8.24 -11.96
N PHE A 238 -4.84 8.41 -11.06
CA PHE A 238 -4.27 9.71 -10.74
C PHE A 238 -2.74 9.62 -10.72
N SER A 239 -2.10 10.09 -11.78
CA SER A 239 -0.63 10.04 -11.93
C SER A 239 0.11 11.04 -11.04
N GLY A 240 -0.54 12.14 -10.65
CA GLY A 240 0.04 13.21 -9.84
C GLY A 240 0.24 12.87 -8.36
N ARG A 241 0.73 13.86 -7.60
CA ARG A 241 0.80 13.80 -6.14
C ARG A 241 -0.59 14.05 -5.54
N PRO A 242 -1.11 13.17 -4.68
CA PRO A 242 -2.42 13.35 -4.06
C PRO A 242 -2.35 14.40 -2.94
N THR A 243 -2.63 15.67 -3.28
CA THR A 243 -2.85 16.74 -2.30
C THR A 243 -4.31 16.76 -1.88
N PRO A 244 -4.67 17.33 -0.69
CA PRO A 244 -6.06 17.46 -0.27
C PRO A 244 -6.99 18.07 -1.33
N GLU A 245 -6.57 19.16 -1.94
CA GLU A 245 -7.31 19.85 -3.00
C GLU A 245 -7.52 18.96 -4.22
N ALA A 246 -6.43 18.38 -4.78
CA ALA A 246 -6.51 17.50 -5.94
C ALA A 246 -7.37 16.25 -5.68
N VAL A 247 -7.34 15.73 -4.46
CA VAL A 247 -8.16 14.58 -4.06
C VAL A 247 -9.64 14.95 -4.02
N LEU A 248 -10.00 16.05 -3.36
CA LEU A 248 -11.39 16.51 -3.26
C LEU A 248 -11.97 16.91 -4.61
N ASP A 249 -11.20 17.59 -5.44
CA ASP A 249 -11.59 17.93 -6.82
C ASP A 249 -11.84 16.68 -7.66
N THR A 250 -10.98 15.67 -7.54
CA THR A 250 -11.15 14.40 -8.25
C THR A 250 -12.39 13.67 -7.75
N ILE A 251 -12.61 13.59 -6.44
CA ILE A 251 -13.80 12.95 -5.84
C ILE A 251 -15.08 13.60 -6.36
N ALA A 252 -15.15 14.92 -6.38
CA ALA A 252 -16.32 15.65 -6.84
C ALA A 252 -16.56 15.49 -8.35
N ARG A 253 -15.53 15.77 -9.15
CA ARG A 253 -15.61 15.78 -10.63
C ARG A 253 -15.91 14.39 -11.20
N GLU A 254 -15.28 13.34 -10.68
CA GLU A 254 -15.41 11.97 -11.19
C GLU A 254 -16.56 11.20 -10.54
N ASN A 255 -17.33 11.82 -9.64
CA ASN A 255 -18.41 11.17 -8.89
C ASN A 255 -17.94 9.90 -8.17
N VAL A 256 -16.80 9.97 -7.50
CA VAL A 256 -16.20 8.84 -6.78
C VAL A 256 -17.14 8.34 -5.68
N THR A 257 -17.33 7.02 -5.62
CA THR A 257 -18.16 6.37 -4.59
C THR A 257 -17.33 5.67 -3.53
N ILE A 258 -16.12 5.23 -3.87
CA ILE A 258 -15.18 4.60 -2.93
C ILE A 258 -13.84 5.33 -3.03
N PHE A 259 -13.38 5.88 -1.90
CA PHE A 259 -12.08 6.54 -1.81
C PHE A 259 -11.12 5.75 -0.91
N CYS A 260 -9.91 5.48 -1.41
CA CYS A 260 -8.87 4.75 -0.69
C CYS A 260 -7.69 5.68 -0.43
N GLY A 261 -7.55 6.11 0.81
CA GLY A 261 -6.49 7.00 1.27
C GLY A 261 -5.53 6.35 2.25
N VAL A 262 -4.65 7.16 2.82
CA VAL A 262 -3.74 6.80 3.92
C VAL A 262 -3.93 7.80 5.07
N PRO A 263 -3.59 7.46 6.32
CA PRO A 263 -3.87 8.30 7.49
C PRO A 263 -3.37 9.74 7.37
N THR A 264 -2.15 9.94 6.86
CA THR A 264 -1.55 11.27 6.67
C THR A 264 -2.32 12.12 5.67
N LEU A 265 -2.84 11.51 4.59
CA LEU A 265 -3.66 12.21 3.61
C LEU A 265 -5.04 12.56 4.19
N TYR A 266 -5.65 11.65 4.95
CA TYR A 266 -6.92 11.94 5.65
C TYR A 266 -6.75 13.09 6.65
N ALA A 267 -5.67 13.10 7.44
CA ALA A 267 -5.39 14.19 8.38
C ALA A 267 -5.25 15.55 7.66
N ALA A 268 -4.47 15.60 6.60
CA ALA A 268 -4.31 16.81 5.79
C ALA A 268 -5.63 17.24 5.12
N THR A 269 -6.43 16.29 4.64
CA THR A 269 -7.72 16.57 4.00
C THR A 269 -8.75 17.07 5.01
N VAL A 270 -8.81 16.50 6.22
CA VAL A 270 -9.66 17.00 7.31
C VAL A 270 -9.32 18.45 7.63
N SER A 271 -8.05 18.78 7.80
CA SER A 271 -7.61 20.16 8.05
C SER A 271 -8.01 21.12 6.93
N HIS A 272 -7.92 20.68 5.67
CA HIS A 272 -8.36 21.44 4.51
C HIS A 272 -9.87 21.67 4.51
N LEU A 273 -10.68 20.62 4.79
CA LEU A 273 -12.14 20.70 4.85
C LEU A 273 -12.64 21.61 5.97
N GLU A 274 -11.98 21.61 7.14
CA GLU A 274 -12.30 22.51 8.26
C GLU A 274 -12.17 24.00 7.86
N THR A 275 -11.30 24.31 6.89
CA THR A 275 -11.05 25.69 6.44
C THR A 275 -11.80 26.08 5.17
N LYS A 276 -12.00 25.15 4.24
CA LYS A 276 -12.56 25.41 2.90
C LYS A 276 -13.98 24.90 2.71
N GLY A 277 -14.49 24.10 3.65
CA GLY A 277 -15.80 23.46 3.53
C GLY A 277 -15.74 22.15 2.73
N VAL A 278 -16.87 21.45 2.73
CA VAL A 278 -17.01 20.14 2.08
C VAL A 278 -17.61 20.34 0.69
N PRO A 279 -16.96 19.85 -0.39
CA PRO A 279 -17.54 19.88 -1.72
C PRO A 279 -18.66 18.83 -1.86
N ASP A 280 -19.51 18.99 -2.88
CA ASP A 280 -20.47 17.95 -3.23
C ASP A 280 -19.75 16.65 -3.60
N HIS A 281 -20.21 15.51 -3.07
CA HIS A 281 -19.62 14.22 -3.33
C HIS A 281 -20.64 13.08 -3.32
N ARG A 282 -20.21 11.90 -3.82
CA ARG A 282 -21.00 10.65 -3.82
C ARG A 282 -20.33 9.53 -3.04
N LEU A 283 -19.42 9.85 -2.15
CA LEU A 283 -18.74 8.85 -1.34
C LEU A 283 -19.74 8.05 -0.51
N ARG A 284 -19.68 6.73 -0.66
CA ARG A 284 -20.42 5.78 0.18
C ARG A 284 -19.52 5.01 1.14
N LEU A 285 -18.21 4.99 0.84
CA LEU A 285 -17.23 4.26 1.62
C LEU A 285 -15.84 4.87 1.45
N CYS A 286 -15.10 4.93 2.55
CA CYS A 286 -13.70 5.30 2.55
C CYS A 286 -12.86 4.20 3.22
N ILE A 287 -11.60 4.06 2.80
CA ILE A 287 -10.69 3.04 3.31
C ILE A 287 -9.37 3.71 3.68
N SER A 288 -8.81 3.30 4.80
CA SER A 288 -7.46 3.68 5.23
C SER A 288 -6.63 2.44 5.53
N ALA A 289 -5.37 2.46 5.11
CA ALA A 289 -4.39 1.44 5.46
C ALA A 289 -2.96 1.98 5.32
N GLY A 290 -2.01 1.16 5.69
CA GLY A 290 -0.58 1.46 5.60
C GLY A 290 0.03 1.87 6.93
N GLU A 291 -0.72 2.62 7.74
CA GLU A 291 -0.47 2.96 9.14
C GLU A 291 -1.81 2.92 9.88
N ALA A 292 -1.80 2.88 11.20
CA ALA A 292 -3.05 2.93 11.97
C ALA A 292 -3.68 4.32 11.89
N LEU A 293 -4.97 4.38 11.61
CA LEU A 293 -5.71 5.64 11.54
C LEU A 293 -5.97 6.20 12.95
N PRO A 294 -5.53 7.44 13.24
CA PRO A 294 -5.88 8.10 14.50
C PRO A 294 -7.40 8.24 14.66
N ALA A 295 -7.90 7.82 15.81
CA ALA A 295 -9.36 7.86 16.08
C ALA A 295 -9.97 9.25 15.89
N GLU A 296 -9.22 10.30 16.26
CA GLU A 296 -9.68 11.69 16.09
C GLU A 296 -9.90 12.03 14.61
N ILE A 297 -8.99 11.60 13.72
CA ILE A 297 -9.10 11.85 12.28
C ILE A 297 -10.32 11.14 11.70
N GLY A 298 -10.53 9.85 12.07
CA GLY A 298 -11.71 9.11 11.64
C GLY A 298 -13.01 9.76 12.08
N ASN A 299 -13.11 10.18 13.35
CA ASN A 299 -14.28 10.87 13.89
C ASN A 299 -14.55 12.21 13.18
N LYS A 300 -13.52 13.02 12.95
CA LYS A 300 -13.64 14.31 12.24
C LYS A 300 -14.06 14.11 10.79
N TRP A 301 -13.45 13.15 10.09
CA TRP A 301 -13.86 12.80 8.73
C TRP A 301 -15.34 12.42 8.67
N GLN A 302 -15.78 11.53 9.54
CA GLN A 302 -17.17 11.09 9.59
C GLN A 302 -18.14 12.25 9.90
N ALA A 303 -17.75 13.17 10.77
CA ALA A 303 -18.56 14.35 11.10
C ALA A 303 -18.65 15.33 9.91
N LEU A 304 -17.58 15.52 9.12
CA LEU A 304 -17.53 16.44 7.99
C LEU A 304 -18.17 15.86 6.74
N ILE A 305 -17.76 14.64 6.36
CA ILE A 305 -18.13 13.96 5.10
C ILE A 305 -19.38 13.08 5.24
N GLY A 306 -19.69 12.62 6.45
CA GLY A 306 -20.83 11.72 6.69
C GLY A 306 -20.56 10.24 6.31
N THR A 307 -19.34 9.89 5.91
CA THR A 307 -18.97 8.54 5.47
C THR A 307 -17.87 7.96 6.37
N GLU A 308 -18.04 6.70 6.78
CA GLU A 308 -17.05 5.99 7.59
C GLU A 308 -15.74 5.73 6.83
N ILE A 309 -14.62 5.73 7.56
CA ILE A 309 -13.35 5.20 7.08
C ILE A 309 -13.16 3.80 7.67
N LEU A 310 -13.04 2.79 6.83
CA LEU A 310 -12.63 1.46 7.25
C LEU A 310 -11.10 1.45 7.38
N ASP A 311 -10.61 1.56 8.61
CA ASP A 311 -9.19 1.32 8.86
C ASP A 311 -8.90 -0.17 8.84
N GLY A 312 -7.82 -0.54 8.14
CA GLY A 312 -7.44 -1.93 7.95
C GLY A 312 -5.94 -2.14 7.87
N VAL A 313 -5.53 -3.35 8.20
CA VAL A 313 -4.14 -3.79 8.19
C VAL A 313 -3.93 -4.84 7.13
N GLY A 314 -2.93 -4.59 6.32
CA GLY A 314 -2.45 -5.49 5.29
C GLY A 314 -0.94 -5.44 5.19
N SER A 315 -0.39 -6.32 4.41
CA SER A 315 1.04 -6.33 4.12
C SER A 315 1.30 -6.70 2.66
N THR A 316 2.52 -6.43 2.19
CA THR A 316 2.94 -6.88 0.87
C THR A 316 2.93 -8.41 0.80
N GLU A 317 3.30 -9.08 1.90
CA GLU A 317 3.36 -10.54 2.03
C GLU A 317 1.98 -11.21 1.93
N MET A 318 0.91 -10.52 2.36
CA MET A 318 -0.47 -10.99 2.26
C MET A 318 -1.25 -10.35 1.10
N LEU A 319 -0.56 -9.59 0.27
CA LEU A 319 -1.05 -8.86 -0.90
C LEU A 319 -2.04 -7.73 -0.59
N HIS A 320 -2.88 -7.84 0.42
CA HIS A 320 -3.84 -6.80 0.79
C HIS A 320 -4.23 -6.88 2.27
N ILE A 321 -5.34 -6.22 2.61
CA ILE A 321 -5.89 -6.15 3.96
C ILE A 321 -6.48 -7.51 4.37
N PHE A 322 -6.09 -8.00 5.53
CA PHE A 322 -6.54 -9.24 6.16
C PHE A 322 -7.22 -9.02 7.53
N LEU A 323 -7.13 -7.80 8.05
CA LEU A 323 -7.74 -7.35 9.32
C LEU A 323 -8.34 -5.98 9.08
N SER A 324 -9.64 -5.75 9.37
CA SER A 324 -10.33 -4.51 9.01
C SER A 324 -11.54 -4.21 9.88
N ASN A 325 -11.82 -2.94 10.04
CA ASN A 325 -13.15 -2.46 10.42
C ASN A 325 -14.19 -2.84 9.36
N ARG A 326 -15.47 -2.84 9.75
CA ARG A 326 -16.60 -3.22 8.90
C ARG A 326 -17.57 -2.05 8.74
N PRO A 327 -18.23 -1.90 7.56
CA PRO A 327 -19.28 -0.91 7.37
C PRO A 327 -20.37 -1.03 8.44
N GLY A 328 -20.76 0.10 9.04
CA GLY A 328 -21.76 0.18 10.12
C GLY A 328 -21.28 -0.31 11.49
N HIS A 329 -20.05 -0.82 11.59
CA HIS A 329 -19.46 -1.33 12.83
C HIS A 329 -18.06 -0.80 13.09
N VAL A 330 -17.73 0.38 12.54
CA VAL A 330 -16.41 0.98 12.70
C VAL A 330 -16.14 1.31 14.17
N ARG A 331 -14.94 0.98 14.62
CA ARG A 331 -14.42 1.38 15.94
C ARG A 331 -13.04 1.99 15.74
N TYR A 332 -13.01 3.32 15.59
CA TYR A 332 -11.74 4.04 15.45
C TYR A 332 -10.83 3.80 16.66
N GLY A 333 -9.53 3.69 16.41
CA GLY A 333 -8.54 3.25 17.39
C GLY A 333 -8.35 1.74 17.45
N THR A 334 -9.08 0.97 16.63
CA THR A 334 -8.88 -0.46 16.45
C THR A 334 -8.73 -0.78 14.97
N SER A 335 -8.03 -1.87 14.66
CA SER A 335 -7.95 -2.39 13.30
C SER A 335 -9.12 -3.32 12.93
N GLY A 336 -10.13 -3.44 13.81
CA GLY A 336 -11.32 -4.24 13.57
C GLY A 336 -11.14 -5.73 13.85
N SER A 337 -11.60 -6.57 12.93
CA SER A 337 -11.60 -8.05 13.03
C SER A 337 -11.08 -8.70 11.74
N ALA A 338 -10.80 -10.00 11.81
CA ALA A 338 -10.33 -10.77 10.64
C ALA A 338 -11.25 -10.57 9.43
N VAL A 339 -10.66 -10.33 8.28
CA VAL A 339 -11.38 -10.37 6.99
C VAL A 339 -11.84 -11.81 6.73
N PRO A 340 -13.07 -12.06 6.23
CA PRO A 340 -13.53 -13.41 5.93
C PRO A 340 -12.55 -14.14 5.00
N GLY A 341 -12.22 -15.38 5.33
CA GLY A 341 -11.22 -16.18 4.61
C GLY A 341 -9.79 -16.05 5.15
N TYR A 342 -9.59 -15.22 6.17
CA TYR A 342 -8.33 -15.15 6.91
C TYR A 342 -8.51 -15.60 8.34
N GLU A 343 -7.49 -16.27 8.87
CA GLU A 343 -7.38 -16.62 10.28
C GLU A 343 -6.24 -15.83 10.90
N LEU A 344 -6.45 -15.40 12.14
CA LEU A 344 -5.49 -14.59 12.88
C LEU A 344 -5.13 -15.28 14.20
N ARG A 345 -3.85 -15.25 14.56
CA ARG A 345 -3.32 -15.65 15.84
C ARG A 345 -2.46 -14.54 16.39
N CYS A 346 -2.60 -14.24 17.66
CA CYS A 346 -1.74 -13.32 18.37
C CYS A 346 -0.92 -14.14 19.37
N VAL A 347 0.41 -14.17 19.23
CA VAL A 347 1.28 -15.02 20.02
C VAL A 347 2.31 -14.22 20.81
N ASP A 348 2.60 -14.67 22.02
CA ASP A 348 3.64 -14.10 22.88
C ASP A 348 5.06 -14.52 22.43
N GLU A 349 6.08 -14.19 23.24
CA GLU A 349 7.49 -14.52 22.96
C GLU A 349 7.77 -16.04 23.02
N ASN A 350 6.92 -16.82 23.68
CA ASN A 350 7.03 -18.27 23.79
C ASN A 350 6.24 -19.00 22.69
N GLY A 351 5.50 -18.25 21.84
CA GLY A 351 4.63 -18.80 20.80
C GLY A 351 3.24 -19.22 21.31
N GLU A 352 2.90 -18.87 22.56
CA GLU A 352 1.58 -19.15 23.15
C GLU A 352 0.56 -18.08 22.77
N GLU A 353 -0.69 -18.49 22.54
CA GLU A 353 -1.74 -17.54 22.14
C GLU A 353 -2.10 -16.58 23.28
N VAL A 354 -2.14 -15.30 22.94
CA VAL A 354 -2.56 -14.23 23.84
C VAL A 354 -4.08 -14.25 24.01
N ALA A 355 -4.54 -14.32 25.25
CA ALA A 355 -5.97 -14.32 25.55
C ALA A 355 -6.56 -12.90 25.40
N LYS A 356 -7.78 -12.82 24.85
CA LYS A 356 -8.53 -11.55 24.71
C LYS A 356 -8.86 -10.93 26.06
N GLY A 357 -8.86 -9.60 26.12
CA GLY A 357 -9.27 -8.82 27.30
C GLY A 357 -8.28 -8.84 28.45
N THR A 358 -7.07 -9.39 28.26
CA THR A 358 -6.04 -9.47 29.31
C THR A 358 -5.07 -8.29 29.32
N GLY A 359 -5.09 -7.44 28.27
CA GLY A 359 -4.09 -6.40 28.05
C GLY A 359 -2.72 -6.95 27.62
N ALA A 360 -2.61 -8.25 27.37
CA ALA A 360 -1.38 -8.87 26.90
C ALA A 360 -1.17 -8.57 25.39
N VAL A 361 0.07 -8.32 25.02
CA VAL A 361 0.48 -7.95 23.66
C VAL A 361 1.25 -9.09 23.03
N GLY A 362 0.85 -9.51 21.83
CA GLY A 362 1.51 -10.55 21.06
C GLY A 362 1.82 -10.14 19.63
N GLU A 363 2.65 -10.92 18.93
CA GLU A 363 2.87 -10.78 17.49
C GLU A 363 1.68 -11.36 16.73
N LEU A 364 1.19 -10.61 15.74
CA LEU A 364 0.10 -11.05 14.88
C LEU A 364 0.63 -11.97 13.77
N LEU A 365 0.06 -13.17 13.69
CA LEU A 365 0.23 -14.11 12.60
C LEU A 365 -1.06 -14.20 11.81
N VAL A 366 -0.94 -14.34 10.49
CA VAL A 366 -2.09 -14.44 9.59
C VAL A 366 -1.96 -15.66 8.68
N ARG A 367 -3.08 -16.36 8.47
CA ARG A 367 -3.25 -17.44 7.49
C ARG A 367 -4.32 -17.05 6.49
N GLY A 368 -4.03 -17.21 5.19
CA GLY A 368 -4.98 -16.92 4.11
C GLY A 368 -4.43 -17.22 2.73
N ALA A 369 -5.30 -17.44 1.77
CA ALA A 369 -4.94 -17.90 0.42
C ALA A 369 -4.20 -16.85 -0.44
N SER A 370 -4.09 -15.62 0.03
CA SER A 370 -3.33 -14.56 -0.66
C SER A 370 -1.87 -14.45 -0.24
N ALA A 371 -1.42 -15.28 0.71
CA ALA A 371 -0.03 -15.28 1.17
C ALA A 371 0.93 -15.45 -0.02
N ALA A 372 2.02 -14.69 0.00
CA ALA A 372 3.05 -14.77 -1.02
C ALA A 372 3.79 -16.12 -0.97
N ASP A 373 4.32 -16.56 -2.11
CA ASP A 373 5.13 -17.77 -2.23
C ASP A 373 6.49 -17.63 -1.52
N GLY A 374 6.95 -16.41 -1.28
CA GLY A 374 8.19 -16.13 -0.56
C GLY A 374 8.93 -14.92 -1.12
N TYR A 375 10.10 -14.66 -0.54
CA TYR A 375 11.01 -13.63 -1.01
C TYR A 375 11.99 -14.18 -2.05
N TRP A 376 12.22 -13.41 -3.09
CA TRP A 376 13.23 -13.72 -4.10
C TRP A 376 14.64 -13.70 -3.49
N ASN A 377 15.43 -14.78 -3.69
CA ASN A 377 16.80 -14.94 -3.23
C ASN A 377 17.07 -14.67 -1.72
N GLN A 378 16.03 -14.73 -0.86
CA GLN A 378 16.15 -14.49 0.58
C GLN A 378 15.54 -15.66 1.37
N ARG A 379 16.18 -16.84 1.27
CA ARG A 379 15.67 -18.10 1.85
C ARG A 379 15.41 -18.01 3.36
N ASP A 380 16.37 -17.48 4.11
CA ASP A 380 16.26 -17.46 5.58
C ASP A 380 15.15 -16.51 6.04
N LYS A 381 15.02 -15.34 5.38
CA LYS A 381 13.89 -14.43 5.63
C LYS A 381 12.55 -15.04 5.23
N SER A 382 12.50 -15.77 4.10
CA SER A 382 11.28 -16.45 3.70
C SER A 382 10.84 -17.45 4.75
N ARG A 383 11.76 -18.26 5.28
CA ARG A 383 11.46 -19.23 6.34
C ARG A 383 11.06 -18.60 7.67
N ALA A 384 11.65 -17.46 8.01
CA ALA A 384 11.32 -16.73 9.22
C ALA A 384 9.97 -15.99 9.14
N THR A 385 9.56 -15.60 7.92
CA THR A 385 8.28 -14.88 7.71
C THR A 385 7.12 -15.84 7.42
N PHE A 386 7.34 -16.83 6.53
CA PHE A 386 6.32 -17.80 6.10
C PHE A 386 6.55 -19.12 6.84
N GLU A 387 5.85 -19.30 7.95
CA GLU A 387 6.01 -20.44 8.87
C GLU A 387 4.86 -21.43 8.68
N GLY A 388 5.05 -22.41 7.79
CA GLY A 388 3.99 -23.32 7.38
C GLY A 388 2.88 -22.56 6.63
N GLU A 389 1.66 -22.60 7.16
CA GLU A 389 0.51 -21.85 6.61
C GLU A 389 0.38 -20.43 7.17
N TRP A 390 1.22 -20.05 8.14
CA TRP A 390 1.16 -18.77 8.83
C TRP A 390 2.21 -17.79 8.31
N THR A 391 1.80 -16.55 8.16
CA THR A 391 2.69 -15.44 7.84
C THR A 391 2.84 -14.55 9.08
N ARG A 392 4.07 -14.36 9.54
CA ARG A 392 4.40 -13.41 10.61
C ARG A 392 4.34 -11.99 10.05
N THR A 393 3.51 -11.15 10.67
CA THR A 393 3.34 -9.77 10.19
C THR A 393 4.44 -8.83 10.67
N GLY A 394 5.09 -9.15 11.78
CA GLY A 394 5.99 -8.27 12.51
C GLY A 394 5.27 -7.13 13.22
N ASP A 395 3.95 -7.19 13.34
CA ASP A 395 3.11 -6.22 14.04
C ASP A 395 2.65 -6.81 15.38
N LYS A 396 2.64 -6.00 16.42
CA LYS A 396 2.18 -6.36 17.77
C LYS A 396 0.76 -5.85 17.99
N TYR A 397 -0.06 -6.73 18.56
CA TYR A 397 -1.47 -6.48 18.83
C TYR A 397 -1.89 -6.91 20.24
N GLU A 398 -2.86 -6.18 20.78
CA GLU A 398 -3.71 -6.61 21.88
C GLU A 398 -5.07 -7.02 21.31
N ILE A 399 -5.67 -8.06 21.87
CA ILE A 399 -7.06 -8.43 21.55
C ILE A 399 -7.94 -7.91 22.69
N ALA A 400 -8.74 -6.88 22.40
CA ALA A 400 -9.67 -6.31 23.37
C ALA A 400 -10.75 -7.32 23.81
N GLU A 401 -11.45 -7.04 24.91
CA GLU A 401 -12.50 -7.91 25.46
C GLU A 401 -13.61 -8.22 24.44
N ASN A 402 -13.95 -7.25 23.59
CA ASN A 402 -14.92 -7.41 22.50
C ASN A 402 -14.38 -8.15 21.28
N GLY A 403 -13.14 -8.63 21.31
CA GLY A 403 -12.50 -9.38 20.23
C GLY A 403 -11.93 -8.53 19.10
N LEU A 404 -11.94 -7.19 19.22
CA LEU A 404 -11.30 -6.32 18.24
C LEU A 404 -9.79 -6.23 18.49
N TYR A 405 -9.04 -6.07 17.42
CA TYR A 405 -7.59 -5.97 17.44
C TYR A 405 -7.14 -4.53 17.57
N VAL A 406 -6.32 -4.25 18.59
CA VAL A 406 -5.72 -2.93 18.84
C VAL A 406 -4.25 -2.97 18.50
N TYR A 407 -3.83 -2.11 17.57
CA TYR A 407 -2.44 -2.03 17.13
C TYR A 407 -1.54 -1.47 18.23
N CYS A 408 -0.49 -2.18 18.57
CA CYS A 408 0.48 -1.80 19.60
C CYS A 408 1.83 -1.36 19.06
N GLY A 409 2.10 -1.55 17.77
CA GLY A 409 3.37 -1.15 17.13
C GLY A 409 4.04 -2.28 16.36
N ARG A 410 5.21 -1.98 15.80
CA ARG A 410 6.06 -2.98 15.13
C ARG A 410 6.88 -3.73 16.18
N THR A 411 7.10 -5.02 15.94
CA THR A 411 8.00 -5.83 16.77
C THR A 411 9.39 -5.18 16.91
N ASP A 412 9.91 -4.63 15.81
CA ASP A 412 11.22 -3.97 15.75
C ASP A 412 11.26 -2.56 16.39
N ASP A 413 10.11 -1.94 16.64
CA ASP A 413 9.98 -0.59 17.20
C ASP A 413 9.62 -0.59 18.69
N MET A 414 9.03 -1.68 19.19
CA MET A 414 8.70 -1.83 20.60
C MET A 414 9.97 -1.91 21.45
N PHE A 415 9.96 -1.29 22.62
CA PHE A 415 11.07 -1.35 23.58
C PHE A 415 10.57 -1.41 25.02
N LYS A 416 11.44 -1.80 25.95
CA LYS A 416 11.09 -1.94 27.38
C LYS A 416 11.49 -0.71 28.17
N VAL A 417 10.53 -0.13 28.88
CA VAL A 417 10.78 0.91 29.88
C VAL A 417 10.57 0.31 31.25
N SER A 418 11.61 0.24 32.05
CA SER A 418 11.58 -0.38 33.40
C SER A 418 11.04 -1.81 33.38
N GLY A 419 11.38 -2.59 32.33
CA GLY A 419 10.95 -3.97 32.17
C GLY A 419 9.56 -4.17 31.56
N ILE A 420 8.80 -3.11 31.31
CA ILE A 420 7.46 -3.17 30.74
C ILE A 420 7.52 -2.73 29.27
N TRP A 421 6.88 -3.48 28.37
CA TRP A 421 6.78 -3.13 26.96
C TRP A 421 6.06 -1.81 26.76
N LEU A 422 6.70 -0.89 26.03
CA LEU A 422 6.12 0.37 25.61
C LEU A 422 5.85 0.34 24.11
N SER A 423 4.63 0.73 23.74
CA SER A 423 4.24 0.98 22.37
C SER A 423 4.60 2.43 22.00
N PRO A 424 5.53 2.67 21.05
CA PRO A 424 5.73 4.01 20.49
C PRO A 424 4.43 4.61 19.96
N PHE A 425 3.63 3.80 19.30
CA PHE A 425 2.36 4.21 18.69
C PHE A 425 1.37 4.76 19.75
N GLU A 426 1.26 4.14 20.92
CA GLU A 426 0.37 4.63 22.00
C GLU A 426 0.76 6.04 22.47
N VAL A 427 2.07 6.29 22.59
CA VAL A 427 2.60 7.61 22.96
C VAL A 427 2.39 8.62 21.83
N GLU A 428 2.60 8.23 20.60
CA GLU A 428 2.36 9.05 19.40
C GLU A 428 0.89 9.46 19.29
N GLN A 429 -0.05 8.52 19.50
CA GLN A 429 -1.48 8.80 19.50
C GLN A 429 -1.88 9.78 20.62
N ALA A 430 -1.30 9.63 21.80
CA ALA A 430 -1.52 10.57 22.88
C ALA A 430 -1.03 11.98 22.48
N LEU A 431 0.15 12.11 21.91
CA LEU A 431 0.71 13.38 21.44
C LEU A 431 -0.13 14.01 20.32
N ILE A 432 -0.50 13.24 19.29
CA ILE A 432 -1.31 13.71 18.14
C ILE A 432 -2.69 14.19 18.58
N SER A 433 -3.23 13.67 19.67
CA SER A 433 -4.51 14.15 20.23
C SER A 433 -4.42 15.53 20.90
N HIS A 434 -3.23 16.08 21.11
CA HIS A 434 -3.05 17.45 21.56
C HIS A 434 -3.34 18.46 20.43
N SER A 435 -4.06 19.55 20.73
CA SER A 435 -4.54 20.51 19.73
C SER A 435 -3.44 21.11 18.84
N ALA A 436 -2.23 21.28 19.37
CA ALA A 436 -1.10 21.90 18.67
C ALA A 436 -0.26 20.92 17.83
N ILE A 437 -0.42 19.60 17.99
CA ILE A 437 0.43 18.60 17.34
C ILE A 437 -0.21 18.11 16.03
N LEU A 438 0.56 18.16 14.94
CA LEU A 438 0.19 17.65 13.65
C LEU A 438 0.60 16.18 13.50
N GLU A 439 1.87 15.89 13.79
CA GLU A 439 2.47 14.55 13.68
C GLU A 439 3.41 14.31 14.86
N ALA A 440 3.60 13.04 15.20
CA ALA A 440 4.55 12.62 16.23
C ALA A 440 5.21 11.29 15.84
N ALA A 441 6.48 11.13 16.20
CA ALA A 441 7.20 9.87 16.14
C ALA A 441 7.94 9.65 17.47
N VAL A 442 7.89 8.40 17.96
CA VAL A 442 8.54 8.02 19.22
C VAL A 442 9.52 6.89 18.98
N VAL A 443 10.72 7.05 19.55
CA VAL A 443 11.79 6.04 19.48
C VAL A 443 12.37 5.79 20.87
N ALA A 444 13.06 4.67 21.03
CA ALA A 444 13.90 4.45 22.18
C ALA A 444 15.14 5.37 22.10
N ALA A 445 15.48 6.02 23.21
CA ALA A 445 16.73 6.72 23.43
C ALA A 445 17.30 6.31 24.78
N THR A 446 18.62 6.25 24.89
CA THR A 446 19.30 5.80 26.11
C THR A 446 19.54 7.01 27.02
N ASP A 447 19.18 6.89 28.30
CA ASP A 447 19.49 7.90 29.32
C ASP A 447 20.93 7.75 29.86
N ASP A 448 21.35 8.66 30.73
CA ASP A 448 22.70 8.70 31.32
C ASP A 448 23.04 7.43 32.14
N ASP A 449 22.01 6.66 32.55
CA ASP A 449 22.17 5.39 33.29
C ASP A 449 22.21 4.18 32.34
N GLY A 450 22.18 4.39 31.02
CA GLY A 450 22.14 3.33 29.99
C GLY A 450 20.80 2.63 29.84
N LEU A 451 19.70 3.26 30.30
CA LEU A 451 18.35 2.70 30.23
C LEU A 451 17.55 3.29 29.07
N GLU A 452 16.85 2.45 28.33
CA GLU A 452 15.95 2.90 27.26
C GLU A 452 14.75 3.69 27.82
N LYS A 453 14.49 4.85 27.24
CA LYS A 453 13.37 5.75 27.53
C LYS A 453 12.76 6.28 26.24
N PRO A 454 11.47 6.65 26.24
CA PRO A 454 10.84 7.22 25.06
C PRO A 454 11.34 8.65 24.78
N LYS A 455 11.80 8.88 23.55
CA LYS A 455 12.07 10.20 22.96
C LYS A 455 11.06 10.45 21.85
N ALA A 456 10.38 11.60 21.91
CA ALA A 456 9.39 11.99 20.94
C ALA A 456 9.94 13.11 20.03
N PHE A 457 9.65 12.99 18.74
CA PHE A 457 9.79 14.04 17.73
C PHE A 457 8.39 14.48 17.33
N VAL A 458 8.10 15.78 17.35
CA VAL A 458 6.78 16.31 17.08
C VAL A 458 6.80 17.40 16.02
N VAL A 459 5.84 17.41 15.12
CA VAL A 459 5.58 18.47 14.14
C VAL A 459 4.38 19.27 14.63
N LEU A 460 4.50 20.59 14.71
CA LEU A 460 3.44 21.48 15.15
C LEU A 460 2.47 21.78 13.99
N LYS A 461 1.17 21.95 14.29
CA LYS A 461 0.18 22.46 13.32
C LYS A 461 0.46 23.89 12.91
N ASN A 462 0.89 24.72 13.87
CA ASN A 462 1.29 26.10 13.64
C ASN A 462 2.70 26.32 14.23
N PRO A 463 3.74 26.39 13.39
CA PRO A 463 5.11 26.62 13.86
C PRO A 463 5.32 27.94 14.61
N SER A 464 4.41 28.93 14.43
CA SER A 464 4.47 30.23 15.11
C SER A 464 3.92 30.19 16.55
N GLU A 465 3.31 29.08 16.95
CA GLU A 465 2.74 28.86 18.28
C GLU A 465 3.53 27.76 19.01
N PRO A 466 4.66 28.09 19.64
CA PRO A 466 5.48 27.09 20.32
C PRO A 466 4.74 26.45 21.48
N VAL A 467 4.92 25.17 21.67
CA VAL A 467 4.38 24.39 22.79
C VAL A 467 5.51 24.00 23.73
N GLU A 468 5.34 24.26 25.01
CA GLU A 468 6.33 23.88 26.02
C GLU A 468 6.44 22.35 26.14
N PRO A 469 7.64 21.75 25.97
CA PRO A 469 7.81 20.30 26.04
C PRO A 469 7.30 19.68 27.34
N ASN A 470 7.41 20.39 28.47
CA ASN A 470 6.93 19.90 29.75
C ASN A 470 5.40 19.83 29.81
N ALA A 471 4.69 20.74 29.15
CA ALA A 471 3.24 20.68 29.07
C ALA A 471 2.77 19.45 28.29
N LEU A 472 3.45 19.11 27.20
CA LEU A 472 3.18 17.89 26.44
C LEU A 472 3.49 16.62 27.24
N LYS A 473 4.56 16.63 28.07
CA LYS A 473 4.87 15.48 28.94
C LYS A 473 3.77 15.25 29.98
N GLU A 474 3.28 16.30 30.61
CA GLU A 474 2.17 16.19 31.57
C GLU A 474 0.89 15.74 30.87
N PHE A 475 0.58 16.29 29.70
CA PHE A 475 -0.57 15.86 28.90
C PHE A 475 -0.53 14.36 28.59
N VAL A 476 0.63 13.84 28.17
CA VAL A 476 0.79 12.39 27.89
C VAL A 476 0.65 11.56 29.16
N LYS A 477 1.23 12.03 30.32
CA LYS A 477 1.10 11.33 31.61
C LYS A 477 -0.37 11.21 32.06
N ASP A 478 -1.13 12.27 31.87
CA ASP A 478 -2.56 12.29 32.26
C ASP A 478 -3.38 11.34 31.36
N LYS A 479 -2.99 11.21 30.09
CA LYS A 479 -3.74 10.45 29.10
C LYS A 479 -3.45 8.95 29.10
N ILE A 480 -2.19 8.54 29.20
CA ILE A 480 -1.78 7.14 29.05
C ILE A 480 -0.94 6.60 30.21
N GLY A 481 -0.77 7.36 31.28
CA GLY A 481 -0.10 6.92 32.50
C GLY A 481 1.31 7.45 32.68
N LYS A 482 1.73 7.46 33.98
CA LYS A 482 2.91 8.17 34.43
C LYS A 482 4.26 7.56 34.02
N TRP A 483 4.30 6.36 33.45
CA TRP A 483 5.56 5.71 33.07
C TRP A 483 5.82 5.74 31.55
N LYS A 484 4.76 5.95 30.73
CA LYS A 484 4.80 5.94 29.26
C LYS A 484 5.22 7.28 28.65
N TYR A 485 5.26 8.39 29.40
CA TYR A 485 5.54 9.70 28.85
C TYR A 485 6.97 9.83 28.27
N PRO A 486 7.16 10.60 27.18
CA PRO A 486 8.47 10.83 26.60
C PRO A 486 9.37 11.63 27.56
N ARG A 487 10.60 11.16 27.73
CA ARG A 487 11.60 11.88 28.56
C ARG A 487 12.14 13.09 27.84
N TRP A 488 12.25 12.99 26.53
CA TRP A 488 12.68 14.07 25.64
C TRP A 488 11.60 14.31 24.60
N ILE A 489 11.35 15.59 24.28
CA ILE A 489 10.47 16.00 23.18
C ILE A 489 11.24 17.01 22.35
N GLU A 490 11.39 16.73 21.07
CA GLU A 490 12.05 17.57 20.08
C GLU A 490 11.03 18.03 19.05
N VAL A 491 10.94 19.34 18.83
CA VAL A 491 10.10 19.91 17.78
C VAL A 491 10.90 19.94 16.49
N VAL A 492 10.35 19.34 15.44
CA VAL A 492 10.97 19.25 14.11
C VAL A 492 10.05 19.85 13.06
N GLU A 493 10.63 20.29 11.92
CA GLU A 493 9.85 20.84 10.81
C GLU A 493 9.09 19.73 10.06
N ASP A 494 9.68 18.55 9.89
CA ASP A 494 9.08 17.37 9.27
C ASP A 494 9.70 16.08 9.83
N LEU A 495 8.98 14.98 9.71
CA LEU A 495 9.47 13.65 10.09
C LEU A 495 10.01 12.91 8.87
N PRO A 496 11.07 12.11 8.97
CA PRO A 496 11.56 11.30 7.87
C PRO A 496 10.51 10.24 7.50
N LYS A 497 10.08 10.28 6.24
CA LYS A 497 9.03 9.39 5.71
C LYS A 497 9.53 8.57 4.54
N THR A 498 8.92 7.42 4.35
CA THR A 498 9.04 6.67 3.10
C THR A 498 8.28 7.40 1.99
N ALA A 499 8.46 6.96 0.75
CA ALA A 499 7.66 7.42 -0.38
C ALA A 499 6.14 7.17 -0.21
N THR A 500 5.76 6.27 0.70
CA THR A 500 4.36 5.98 1.06
C THR A 500 3.81 6.87 2.17
N GLY A 501 4.62 7.76 2.73
CA GLY A 501 4.27 8.58 3.89
C GLY A 501 4.53 7.92 5.25
N LYS A 502 5.00 6.67 5.30
CA LYS A 502 5.31 5.98 6.56
C LYS A 502 6.53 6.57 7.24
N ILE A 503 6.44 6.81 8.54
CA ILE A 503 7.54 7.35 9.34
C ILE A 503 8.70 6.33 9.42
N GLN A 504 9.90 6.80 9.08
CA GLN A 504 11.13 6.01 9.13
C GLN A 504 11.81 6.20 10.51
N ARG A 505 11.27 5.54 11.55
CA ARG A 505 11.75 5.69 12.94
C ARG A 505 13.24 5.35 13.10
N PHE A 506 13.77 4.43 12.28
CA PHE A 506 15.19 4.08 12.33
C PHE A 506 16.13 5.26 12.04
N LYS A 507 15.67 6.28 11.29
CA LYS A 507 16.42 7.51 11.03
C LYS A 507 16.38 8.53 12.19
N LEU A 508 15.48 8.32 13.14
CA LEU A 508 15.32 9.16 14.34
C LEU A 508 16.03 8.57 15.55
N ARG A 509 16.54 7.33 15.45
CA ARG A 509 17.35 6.71 16.50
C ARG A 509 18.75 7.26 16.42
N ASP A 510 19.35 7.57 17.57
CA ASP A 510 20.75 7.94 17.63
C ASP A 510 21.60 6.80 17.04
N PRO A 511 22.63 7.08 16.23
CA PRO A 511 23.52 6.04 15.76
C PRO A 511 24.22 5.40 16.99
N ALA A 512 24.12 4.07 17.07
CA ALA A 512 24.74 3.28 18.14
C ALA A 512 26.27 3.34 18.08
#